data_46258ea1d9d71202cbd56ac828482a18
#
_entry.id   46258ea1d9d71202cbd56ac828482a18
#
_cell.length_a   1.000
_cell.length_b   1.000
_cell.length_c   1.000
_cell.angle_alpha   90.00
_cell.angle_beta   90.00
_cell.angle_gamma   90.00
#
_symmetry.space_group_name_H-M   'P 1'
#
loop_
_entity.id
_entity.type
_entity.pdbx_description
1 polymer ?
#
loop_
_entity_poly.entity_id
_entity_poly.type
_entity_poly.pdbx_seq_one_letter_code
_entity_poly.pdbx_strand_id
1 'polypeptide(L)'
;MSGNQSHEAKRFQLLSSVGQIGWWEADFATGEYLCSEYVCNLLGLEGDTLTFRQFGQLIREDYRCRITREFLSIEEIEVYEQTFPIYSSQGIVWVCSRLGEKWLTEDGHPKAFGILQLVNTPADAQSGDILKQFNELLFRQHSVSQSLRNFLKDKSLSEVISGVLKDVLELFHGGRVYIVEYDAEYRTQTCTYEVVAEGVSPEIDMLQQIPTNGMEWWLKQMLAGKPILLNTLSDLPRVARQESEILAMQNIKSLMVVPLRNTERVWGYIGIDLVDRYYKWTNEDYQWFSSLADIINICLLYTSPSP
;
A
#
# COMPACT_ATOMS: atom_id res chain seq x y z
N MET A 1 22.55 21.84 -1.21
CA MET A 1 22.22 20.53 -0.62
C MET A 1 20.98 20.55 0.29
N SER A 2 20.44 21.70 0.74
CA SER A 2 19.29 21.78 1.66
C SER A 2 17.89 21.63 1.03
N GLY A 3 17.75 21.75 -0.28
CA GLY A 3 16.44 21.64 -0.96
C GLY A 3 15.92 20.21 -1.12
N ASN A 4 16.80 19.24 -1.26
CA ASN A 4 16.42 17.84 -1.51
C ASN A 4 15.85 17.15 -0.24
N GLN A 5 16.44 17.44 0.92
CA GLN A 5 15.97 16.91 2.21
C GLN A 5 14.56 17.42 2.58
N SER A 6 14.20 18.66 2.21
CA SER A 6 12.85 19.21 2.44
C SER A 6 11.78 18.53 1.58
N HIS A 7 12.12 18.11 0.35
CA HIS A 7 11.20 17.38 -0.53
C HIS A 7 10.99 15.93 -0.11
N GLU A 8 12.02 15.25 0.36
CA GLU A 8 11.93 13.87 0.88
C GLU A 8 11.08 13.80 2.16
N ALA A 9 11.29 14.74 3.08
CA ALA A 9 10.47 14.81 4.29
C ALA A 9 8.98 15.03 3.99
N LYS A 10 8.65 15.91 3.02
CA LYS A 10 7.26 16.13 2.58
C LYS A 10 6.64 14.89 1.92
N ARG A 11 7.42 14.18 1.10
CA ARG A 11 6.99 12.92 0.49
C ARG A 11 6.68 11.87 1.54
N PHE A 12 7.55 11.75 2.53
CA PHE A 12 7.35 10.81 3.62
C PHE A 12 6.10 11.13 4.46
N GLN A 13 5.83 12.41 4.75
CA GLN A 13 4.61 12.84 5.45
C GLN A 13 3.34 12.51 4.66
N LEU A 14 3.34 12.71 3.33
CA LEU A 14 2.21 12.38 2.47
C LEU A 14 1.96 10.86 2.43
N LEU A 15 3.00 10.06 2.25
CA LEU A 15 2.91 8.60 2.28
C LEU A 15 2.40 8.09 3.63
N SER A 16 2.85 8.69 4.71
CA SER A 16 2.43 8.39 6.07
C SER A 16 0.93 8.63 6.28
N SER A 17 0.41 9.76 5.80
CA SER A 17 -1.00 10.12 5.99
C SER A 17 -1.95 9.25 5.16
N VAL A 18 -1.59 8.93 3.92
CA VAL A 18 -2.41 8.11 3.01
C VAL A 18 -2.39 6.64 3.41
N GLY A 19 -1.20 6.13 3.76
CA GLY A 19 -1.02 4.72 4.15
C GLY A 19 -1.44 4.40 5.59
N GLN A 20 -1.90 5.39 6.37
CA GLN A 20 -2.15 5.23 7.82
C GLN A 20 -0.94 4.62 8.56
N ILE A 21 0.25 5.01 8.13
CA ILE A 21 1.53 4.50 8.62
C ILE A 21 2.32 5.65 9.22
N GLY A 22 2.80 5.47 10.42
CA GLY A 22 3.77 6.35 11.04
C GLY A 22 5.08 5.63 11.32
N TRP A 23 6.09 6.36 11.67
CA TRP A 23 7.38 5.82 12.09
C TRP A 23 7.65 6.15 13.54
N TRP A 24 8.50 5.34 14.14
CA TRP A 24 9.08 5.55 15.46
C TRP A 24 10.59 5.27 15.41
N GLU A 25 11.35 6.03 16.18
CA GLU A 25 12.75 5.77 16.49
C GLU A 25 12.87 5.55 18.00
N ALA A 26 13.44 4.44 18.39
CA ALA A 26 13.67 4.08 19.79
C ALA A 26 15.13 4.31 20.16
N ASP A 27 15.38 5.00 21.25
CA ASP A 27 16.68 5.16 21.87
C ASP A 27 16.71 4.34 23.16
N PHE A 28 17.48 3.25 23.16
CA PHE A 28 17.54 2.33 24.31
C PHE A 28 18.38 2.87 25.47
N ALA A 29 19.21 3.90 25.23
CA ALA A 29 19.96 4.53 26.30
C ALA A 29 19.09 5.47 27.15
N THR A 30 18.18 6.21 26.51
CA THR A 30 17.26 7.12 27.20
C THR A 30 15.93 6.46 27.58
N GLY A 31 15.57 5.37 26.90
CA GLY A 31 14.27 4.71 27.05
C GLY A 31 13.11 5.50 26.43
N GLU A 32 13.38 6.26 25.37
CA GLU A 32 12.42 7.13 24.71
C GLU A 32 12.20 6.75 23.26
N TYR A 33 11.00 7.05 22.75
CA TYR A 33 10.66 7.05 21.34
C TYR A 33 10.59 8.48 20.83
N LEU A 34 11.09 8.71 19.64
CA LEU A 34 10.74 9.81 18.76
C LEU A 34 9.73 9.31 17.73
N CYS A 35 8.64 10.03 17.50
CA CYS A 35 7.52 9.58 16.70
C CYS A 35 7.18 10.57 15.58
N SER A 36 6.70 10.04 14.46
CA SER A 36 6.14 10.87 13.38
C SER A 36 4.86 11.57 13.83
N GLU A 37 4.51 12.66 13.16
CA GLU A 37 3.28 13.41 13.40
C GLU A 37 2.03 12.51 13.35
N TYR A 38 2.00 11.54 12.42
CA TYR A 38 0.90 10.56 12.35
C TYR A 38 0.78 9.73 13.64
N VAL A 39 1.91 9.20 14.17
CA VAL A 39 1.90 8.42 15.41
C VAL A 39 1.50 9.31 16.59
N CYS A 40 2.02 10.54 16.66
CA CYS A 40 1.66 11.49 17.71
C CYS A 40 0.15 11.76 17.73
N ASN A 41 -0.44 12.02 16.57
CA ASN A 41 -1.89 12.25 16.42
C ASN A 41 -2.70 11.01 16.79
N LEU A 42 -2.25 9.81 16.37
CA LEU A 42 -2.90 8.54 16.70
C LEU A 42 -2.90 8.28 18.20
N LEU A 43 -1.78 8.53 18.88
CA LEU A 43 -1.60 8.31 20.31
C LEU A 43 -2.13 9.46 21.17
N GLY A 44 -2.44 10.61 20.57
CA GLY A 44 -2.89 11.81 21.29
C GLY A 44 -1.78 12.49 22.10
N LEU A 45 -0.54 12.49 21.57
CA LEU A 45 0.62 13.11 22.22
C LEU A 45 0.64 14.63 21.97
N GLU A 46 1.04 15.40 22.96
CA GLU A 46 1.27 16.86 22.84
C GLU A 46 2.64 17.19 22.21
N GLY A 47 3.57 16.24 22.13
CA GLY A 47 4.91 16.34 21.57
C GLY A 47 5.23 15.18 20.63
N ASP A 48 6.47 15.12 20.18
CA ASP A 48 6.98 14.09 19.25
C ASP A 48 7.71 12.93 19.96
N THR A 49 7.84 12.99 21.29
CA THR A 49 8.52 11.98 22.12
C THR A 49 7.62 11.39 23.18
N LEU A 50 7.86 10.12 23.52
CA LEU A 50 7.28 9.44 24.65
C LEU A 50 8.23 8.37 25.19
N THR A 51 8.18 8.08 26.49
CA THR A 51 8.99 7.01 27.10
C THR A 51 8.44 5.62 26.77
N PHE A 52 9.31 4.60 26.81
CA PHE A 52 8.90 3.19 26.66
C PHE A 52 7.80 2.81 27.67
N ARG A 53 7.87 3.38 28.89
CA ARG A 53 6.86 3.17 29.92
C ARG A 53 5.51 3.77 29.53
N GLN A 54 5.49 5.00 29.02
CA GLN A 54 4.26 5.65 28.58
C GLN A 54 3.62 4.88 27.41
N PHE A 55 4.42 4.49 26.42
CA PHE A 55 3.93 3.66 25.33
C PHE A 55 3.37 2.32 25.84
N GLY A 56 4.08 1.66 26.76
CA GLY A 56 3.61 0.43 27.40
C GLY A 56 2.25 0.58 28.09
N GLN A 57 1.94 1.76 28.65
CA GLN A 57 0.64 2.04 29.26
C GLN A 57 -0.50 2.16 28.24
N LEU A 58 -0.19 2.56 27.01
CA LEU A 58 -1.15 2.62 25.91
C LEU A 58 -1.51 1.23 25.35
N ILE A 59 -0.66 0.22 25.58
CA ILE A 59 -0.96 -1.15 25.16
C ILE A 59 -2.04 -1.72 26.10
N ARG A 60 -3.08 -2.35 25.52
CA ARG A 60 -4.13 -3.02 26.30
C ARG A 60 -3.53 -4.06 27.25
N GLU A 61 -4.07 -4.19 28.44
CA GLU A 61 -3.45 -4.90 29.58
C GLU A 61 -3.06 -6.34 29.25
N ASP A 62 -3.93 -7.06 28.54
CA ASP A 62 -3.73 -8.48 28.17
C ASP A 62 -2.58 -8.71 27.17
N TYR A 63 -2.17 -7.67 26.43
CA TYR A 63 -1.04 -7.71 25.48
C TYR A 63 0.24 -7.11 26.07
N ARG A 64 0.13 -6.22 27.04
CA ARG A 64 1.22 -5.36 27.54
C ARG A 64 2.48 -6.13 27.90
N CYS A 65 2.36 -7.15 28.74
CA CYS A 65 3.51 -7.90 29.24
C CYS A 65 4.28 -8.59 28.09
N ARG A 66 3.57 -9.19 27.12
CA ARG A 66 4.16 -9.86 25.98
C ARG A 66 4.88 -8.86 25.07
N ILE A 67 4.18 -7.82 24.63
CA ILE A 67 4.71 -6.83 23.67
C ILE A 67 5.90 -6.07 24.26
N THR A 68 5.82 -5.65 25.53
CA THR A 68 6.94 -4.96 26.17
C THR A 68 8.18 -5.84 26.29
N ARG A 69 8.02 -7.13 26.61
CA ARG A 69 9.15 -8.08 26.69
C ARG A 69 9.80 -8.28 25.32
N GLU A 70 9.00 -8.51 24.28
CA GLU A 70 9.49 -8.74 22.92
C GLU A 70 10.17 -7.49 22.38
N PHE A 71 9.66 -6.29 22.68
CA PHE A 71 10.30 -5.04 22.28
C PHE A 71 11.66 -4.82 22.96
N LEU A 72 11.75 -5.11 24.25
CA LEU A 72 13.02 -4.97 25.00
C LEU A 72 14.08 -5.99 24.55
N SER A 73 13.67 -7.08 23.90
CA SER A 73 14.56 -8.07 23.29
C SER A 73 14.90 -7.76 21.83
N ILE A 74 14.54 -6.61 21.31
CA ILE A 74 14.64 -6.26 19.87
C ILE A 74 16.11 -6.26 19.40
N GLU A 75 17.07 -6.03 20.28
CA GLU A 75 18.50 -6.08 19.97
C GLU A 75 18.94 -7.48 19.50
N GLU A 76 18.34 -8.53 20.07
CA GLU A 76 18.66 -9.93 19.82
C GLU A 76 17.88 -10.53 18.65
N ILE A 77 16.82 -9.84 18.17
CA ILE A 77 15.88 -10.36 17.18
C ILE A 77 16.19 -9.74 15.81
N GLU A 78 16.33 -10.55 14.77
CA GLU A 78 16.50 -10.06 13.39
C GLU A 78 15.22 -9.49 12.80
N VAL A 79 14.08 -10.05 13.15
CA VAL A 79 12.75 -9.64 12.65
C VAL A 79 11.83 -9.39 13.82
N TYR A 80 11.38 -8.14 13.99
CA TYR A 80 10.33 -7.78 14.94
C TYR A 80 9.10 -7.28 14.18
N GLU A 81 8.01 -7.99 14.34
CA GLU A 81 6.69 -7.61 13.87
C GLU A 81 5.64 -8.07 14.87
N GLN A 82 4.87 -7.11 15.41
CA GLN A 82 3.86 -7.38 16.41
C GLN A 82 2.57 -6.62 16.13
N THR A 83 1.45 -7.31 16.21
CA THR A 83 0.11 -6.72 16.11
C THR A 83 -0.57 -6.79 17.47
N PHE A 84 -1.05 -5.64 17.96
CA PHE A 84 -1.65 -5.51 19.28
C PHE A 84 -2.59 -4.30 19.38
N PRO A 85 -3.58 -4.33 20.29
CA PRO A 85 -4.48 -3.22 20.53
C PRO A 85 -3.85 -2.19 21.47
N ILE A 86 -4.08 -0.91 21.14
CA ILE A 86 -3.67 0.23 21.96
C ILE A 86 -4.85 1.15 22.28
N TYR A 87 -4.76 1.89 23.36
CA TYR A 87 -5.62 3.02 23.66
C TYR A 87 -5.11 4.24 22.87
N SER A 88 -5.94 4.77 21.98
CA SER A 88 -5.64 5.91 21.14
C SER A 88 -6.58 7.07 21.43
N SER A 89 -6.35 8.23 20.80
CA SER A 89 -7.28 9.37 20.83
C SER A 89 -8.68 9.05 20.28
N GLN A 90 -8.79 7.97 19.50
CA GLN A 90 -10.05 7.52 18.86
C GLN A 90 -10.69 6.30 19.57
N GLY A 91 -10.15 5.86 20.69
CA GLY A 91 -10.55 4.66 21.41
C GLY A 91 -9.55 3.51 21.24
N ILE A 92 -10.00 2.26 21.39
CA ILE A 92 -9.13 1.11 21.21
C ILE A 92 -8.98 0.84 19.72
N VAL A 93 -7.74 0.89 19.23
CA VAL A 93 -7.38 0.59 17.86
C VAL A 93 -6.32 -0.51 17.81
N TRP A 94 -6.29 -1.25 16.72
CA TRP A 94 -5.25 -2.24 16.49
C TRP A 94 -4.13 -1.63 15.67
N VAL A 95 -2.90 -1.90 16.07
CA VAL A 95 -1.70 -1.45 15.36
C VAL A 95 -0.77 -2.61 15.09
N CYS A 96 -0.05 -2.53 13.97
CA CYS A 96 1.07 -3.38 13.65
C CYS A 96 2.36 -2.56 13.79
N SER A 97 3.27 -2.99 14.65
CA SER A 97 4.58 -2.38 14.84
C SER A 97 5.65 -3.28 14.23
N ARG A 98 6.51 -2.73 13.39
CA ARG A 98 7.58 -3.44 12.68
C ARG A 98 8.90 -2.73 12.84
N LEU A 99 9.96 -3.52 13.02
CA LEU A 99 11.33 -3.06 12.95
C LEU A 99 11.74 -2.85 11.49
N GLY A 100 12.34 -1.71 11.19
CA GLY A 100 12.95 -1.40 9.91
C GLY A 100 14.47 -1.56 9.95
N GLU A 101 15.12 -0.93 10.93
CA GLU A 101 16.57 -0.87 11.03
C GLU A 101 17.04 -0.80 12.48
N LYS A 102 18.24 -1.29 12.75
CA LYS A 102 18.96 -1.15 14.03
C LYS A 102 20.36 -0.63 13.77
N TRP A 103 20.86 0.23 14.64
CA TRP A 103 22.26 0.71 14.59
C TRP A 103 22.79 1.04 15.98
N LEU A 104 24.09 1.19 16.06
CA LEU A 104 24.76 1.77 17.23
C LEU A 104 25.14 3.22 16.91
N THR A 105 24.93 4.11 17.85
CA THR A 105 25.45 5.49 17.78
C THR A 105 26.98 5.49 17.86
N GLU A 106 27.64 6.63 17.60
CA GLU A 106 29.08 6.80 17.75
C GLU A 106 29.58 6.46 19.16
N ASP A 107 28.72 6.69 20.16
CA ASP A 107 28.98 6.38 21.58
C ASP A 107 28.62 4.94 21.96
N GLY A 108 28.22 4.10 20.98
CA GLY A 108 27.91 2.68 21.19
C GLY A 108 26.51 2.40 21.76
N HIS A 109 25.61 3.39 21.80
CA HIS A 109 24.23 3.21 22.28
C HIS A 109 23.34 2.61 21.19
N PRO A 110 22.52 1.59 21.51
CA PRO A 110 21.64 0.97 20.54
C PRO A 110 20.43 1.86 20.24
N LYS A 111 20.12 1.97 18.96
CA LYS A 111 18.90 2.61 18.44
C LYS A 111 18.21 1.70 17.46
N ALA A 112 16.89 1.87 17.34
CA ALA A 112 16.09 1.17 16.37
C ALA A 112 15.09 2.12 15.73
N PHE A 113 14.83 1.90 14.43
CA PHE A 113 13.81 2.57 13.67
C PHE A 113 12.77 1.55 13.21
N GLY A 114 11.51 1.94 13.27
CA GLY A 114 10.44 1.09 12.80
C GLY A 114 9.21 1.88 12.37
N ILE A 115 8.20 1.14 11.98
CA ILE A 115 6.91 1.70 11.58
C ILE A 115 5.80 1.21 12.49
N LEU A 116 4.80 2.05 12.67
CA LEU A 116 3.53 1.76 13.33
C LEU A 116 2.40 2.02 12.34
N GLN A 117 1.62 0.99 12.07
CA GLN A 117 0.51 1.04 11.12
C GLN A 117 -0.81 0.71 11.80
N LEU A 118 -1.85 1.49 11.50
CA LEU A 118 -3.21 1.16 11.93
C LEU A 118 -3.70 -0.07 11.17
N VAL A 119 -4.29 -1.03 11.88
CA VAL A 119 -4.89 -2.24 11.30
C VAL A 119 -6.37 -2.28 11.63
N ASN A 120 -7.20 -2.66 10.66
CA ASN A 120 -8.62 -2.82 10.90
C ASN A 120 -8.85 -4.00 11.86
N THR A 121 -9.72 -3.81 12.86
CA THR A 121 -10.10 -4.86 13.79
C THR A 121 -10.80 -5.99 13.06
N PRO A 122 -10.50 -7.25 13.39
CA PRO A 122 -11.40 -8.36 13.06
C PRO A 122 -12.68 -8.19 13.90
N ALA A 123 -13.67 -7.50 13.37
CA ALA A 123 -14.92 -7.21 14.08
C ALA A 123 -15.83 -8.43 14.29
N ASP A 124 -15.50 -9.60 13.71
CA ASP A 124 -16.33 -10.81 13.76
C ASP A 124 -15.50 -12.08 13.97
N ALA A 125 -14.83 -12.16 15.13
CA ALA A 125 -14.02 -13.32 15.49
C ALA A 125 -14.85 -14.50 16.04
N GLN A 126 -15.64 -15.16 15.21
CA GLN A 126 -16.20 -16.48 15.52
C GLN A 126 -16.10 -17.42 14.34
N SER A 127 -14.98 -18.08 14.16
CA SER A 127 -14.72 -19.38 13.51
C SER A 127 -13.32 -19.47 12.89
N GLY A 128 -12.82 -20.67 12.61
CA GLY A 128 -11.48 -20.99 12.09
C GLY A 128 -11.05 -20.33 10.76
N ASP A 129 -11.93 -19.62 10.06
CA ASP A 129 -11.64 -18.79 8.88
C ASP A 129 -10.89 -17.47 9.23
N ILE A 130 -10.94 -17.07 10.47
CA ILE A 130 -10.40 -15.79 10.95
C ILE A 130 -8.88 -15.76 10.91
N LEU A 131 -8.23 -16.87 11.28
CA LEU A 131 -6.77 -16.94 11.25
C LEU A 131 -6.24 -16.79 9.82
N LYS A 132 -6.99 -17.31 8.83
CA LYS A 132 -6.66 -17.21 7.42
C LYS A 132 -6.89 -15.78 6.92
N GLN A 133 -8.03 -15.17 7.23
CA GLN A 133 -8.34 -13.77 6.90
C GLN A 133 -7.37 -12.80 7.59
N PHE A 134 -7.00 -13.07 8.85
CA PHE A 134 -6.02 -12.27 9.58
C PHE A 134 -4.62 -12.37 8.97
N ASN A 135 -4.19 -13.57 8.56
CA ASN A 135 -2.91 -13.76 7.87
C ASN A 135 -2.91 -13.11 6.49
N GLU A 136 -4.01 -13.17 5.75
CA GLU A 136 -4.18 -12.46 4.47
C GLU A 136 -4.14 -10.94 4.66
N LEU A 137 -4.81 -10.42 5.69
CA LEU A 137 -4.76 -9.00 6.05
C LEU A 137 -3.36 -8.55 6.45
N LEU A 138 -2.66 -9.34 7.28
CA LEU A 138 -1.27 -9.07 7.66
C LEU A 138 -0.34 -9.10 6.44
N PHE A 139 -0.53 -10.04 5.54
CA PHE A 139 0.26 -10.14 4.30
C PHE A 139 0.01 -8.93 3.39
N ARG A 140 -1.25 -8.52 3.23
CA ARG A 140 -1.64 -7.30 2.47
C ARG A 140 -0.95 -6.05 3.03
N GLN A 141 -0.93 -5.90 4.35
CA GLN A 141 -0.26 -4.78 5.02
C GLN A 141 1.27 -4.86 4.95
N HIS A 142 1.82 -6.08 4.94
CA HIS A 142 3.25 -6.29 4.76
C HIS A 142 3.73 -5.79 3.39
N SER A 143 2.96 -6.06 2.32
CA SER A 143 3.26 -5.59 0.97
C SER A 143 3.33 -4.06 0.88
N VAL A 144 2.37 -3.33 1.47
CA VAL A 144 2.39 -1.86 1.51
C VAL A 144 3.63 -1.35 2.25
N SER A 145 3.96 -1.94 3.39
CA SER A 145 5.12 -1.53 4.20
C SER A 145 6.45 -1.88 3.55
N GLN A 146 6.54 -2.99 2.81
CA GLN A 146 7.73 -3.35 2.02
C GLN A 146 7.91 -2.40 0.83
N SER A 147 6.82 -2.03 0.18
CA SER A 147 6.82 -1.05 -0.91
C SER A 147 7.36 0.30 -0.45
N LEU A 148 6.91 0.77 0.72
CA LEU A 148 7.44 1.99 1.33
C LEU A 148 8.92 1.88 1.70
N ARG A 149 9.38 0.73 2.23
CA ARG A 149 10.79 0.49 2.52
C ARG A 149 11.66 0.46 1.26
N ASN A 150 11.16 -0.14 0.19
CA ASN A 150 11.86 -0.18 -1.10
C ASN A 150 11.99 1.23 -1.70
N PHE A 151 11.00 2.10 -1.46
CA PHE A 151 11.05 3.49 -1.87
C PHE A 151 12.11 4.32 -1.11
N LEU A 152 12.41 3.96 0.13
CA LEU A 152 13.42 4.64 0.98
C LEU A 152 14.85 4.14 0.73
N LYS A 153 15.05 3.06 -0.04
CA LYS A 153 16.37 2.59 -0.47
C LYS A 153 16.77 3.24 -1.79
N ASP A 154 18.06 3.29 -2.10
CA ASP A 154 18.64 3.83 -3.35
C ASP A 154 18.23 3.05 -4.63
N LYS A 155 16.96 2.67 -4.74
CA LYS A 155 16.40 2.02 -5.93
C LYS A 155 15.80 3.07 -6.86
N SER A 156 15.86 2.80 -8.15
CA SER A 156 15.15 3.61 -9.13
C SER A 156 13.63 3.50 -8.92
N LEU A 157 12.89 4.57 -9.27
CA LEU A 157 11.44 4.57 -9.21
C LEU A 157 10.82 3.36 -9.93
N SER A 158 11.36 3.02 -11.09
CA SER A 158 10.87 1.89 -11.90
C SER A 158 11.02 0.56 -11.16
N GLU A 159 12.14 0.33 -10.48
CA GLU A 159 12.35 -0.89 -9.68
C GLU A 159 11.39 -0.96 -8.49
N VAL A 160 11.12 0.17 -7.86
CA VAL A 160 10.16 0.24 -6.74
C VAL A 160 8.76 -0.09 -7.22
N ILE A 161 8.29 0.55 -8.29
CA ILE A 161 6.95 0.31 -8.86
C ILE A 161 6.82 -1.16 -9.31
N SER A 162 7.79 -1.67 -10.05
CA SER A 162 7.77 -3.07 -10.50
C SER A 162 7.75 -4.05 -9.31
N GLY A 163 8.47 -3.75 -8.24
CA GLY A 163 8.42 -4.54 -7.00
C GLY A 163 7.03 -4.54 -6.37
N VAL A 164 6.38 -3.37 -6.27
CA VAL A 164 5.02 -3.25 -5.74
C VAL A 164 4.01 -4.02 -6.58
N LEU A 165 4.08 -3.88 -7.92
CA LEU A 165 3.18 -4.61 -8.82
C LEU A 165 3.37 -6.12 -8.69
N LYS A 166 4.62 -6.58 -8.46
CA LYS A 166 4.92 -7.99 -8.21
C LYS A 166 4.30 -8.49 -6.91
N ASP A 167 4.40 -7.72 -5.83
CA ASP A 167 3.77 -8.06 -4.54
C ASP A 167 2.24 -8.18 -4.69
N VAL A 168 1.61 -7.30 -5.48
CA VAL A 168 0.17 -7.38 -5.81
C VAL A 168 -0.14 -8.65 -6.60
N LEU A 169 0.67 -8.95 -7.61
CA LEU A 169 0.52 -10.14 -8.43
C LEU A 169 0.55 -11.42 -7.59
N GLU A 170 1.52 -11.51 -6.67
CA GLU A 170 1.68 -12.65 -5.76
C GLU A 170 0.52 -12.74 -4.76
N LEU A 171 0.08 -11.61 -4.18
CA LEU A 171 -1.00 -11.58 -3.21
C LEU A 171 -2.32 -12.13 -3.76
N PHE A 172 -2.69 -11.67 -4.94
CA PHE A 172 -3.95 -12.10 -5.57
C PHE A 172 -3.76 -13.33 -6.46
N HIS A 173 -2.53 -13.89 -6.56
CA HIS A 173 -2.19 -14.90 -7.56
C HIS A 173 -2.75 -14.50 -8.93
N GLY A 174 -2.52 -13.24 -9.29
CA GLY A 174 -3.05 -12.63 -10.51
C GLY A 174 -2.35 -13.13 -11.78
N GLY A 175 -2.93 -12.81 -12.92
CA GLY A 175 -2.31 -13.02 -14.22
C GLY A 175 -1.41 -11.86 -14.62
N ARG A 176 -1.90 -10.63 -14.48
CA ARG A 176 -1.20 -9.38 -14.80
C ARG A 176 -1.54 -8.31 -13.79
N VAL A 177 -0.55 -7.45 -13.49
CA VAL A 177 -0.76 -6.20 -12.75
C VAL A 177 -0.06 -5.10 -13.55
N TYR A 178 -0.75 -4.00 -13.79
CA TYR A 178 -0.29 -3.00 -14.74
C TYR A 178 -0.70 -1.58 -14.37
N ILE A 179 0.02 -0.60 -14.93
CA ILE A 179 -0.31 0.83 -14.89
C ILE A 179 -0.45 1.32 -16.32
N VAL A 180 -1.55 2.01 -16.58
CA VAL A 180 -1.86 2.63 -17.87
C VAL A 180 -2.04 4.12 -17.68
N GLU A 181 -1.42 4.91 -18.55
CA GLU A 181 -1.49 6.36 -18.56
C GLU A 181 -2.28 6.86 -19.76
N TYR A 182 -3.08 7.91 -19.56
CA TYR A 182 -3.77 8.63 -20.62
C TYR A 182 -2.93 9.80 -21.13
N ASP A 183 -3.05 10.12 -22.41
CA ASP A 183 -2.54 11.39 -22.93
C ASP A 183 -3.32 12.59 -22.34
N ALA A 184 -2.89 13.81 -22.64
CA ALA A 184 -3.47 15.02 -22.10
C ALA A 184 -4.95 15.21 -22.48
N GLU A 185 -5.35 14.77 -23.67
CA GLU A 185 -6.68 14.91 -24.23
C GLU A 185 -7.54 13.64 -24.12
N TYR A 186 -7.05 12.60 -23.45
CA TYR A 186 -7.74 11.30 -23.30
C TYR A 186 -8.04 10.61 -24.64
N ARG A 187 -7.21 10.85 -25.67
CA ARG A 187 -7.37 10.23 -27.00
C ARG A 187 -6.67 8.89 -27.11
N THR A 188 -5.58 8.73 -26.37
CA THR A 188 -4.79 7.50 -26.32
C THR A 188 -4.47 7.09 -24.89
N GLN A 189 -4.15 5.83 -24.72
CA GLN A 189 -3.65 5.26 -23.48
C GLN A 189 -2.44 4.37 -23.75
N THR A 190 -1.52 4.32 -22.78
CA THR A 190 -0.26 3.58 -22.89
C THR A 190 -0.01 2.80 -21.59
N CYS A 191 0.25 1.51 -21.71
CA CYS A 191 0.71 0.71 -20.58
C CYS A 191 2.18 1.05 -20.29
N THR A 192 2.45 1.65 -19.14
CA THR A 192 3.80 2.10 -18.74
C THR A 192 4.52 1.10 -17.85
N TYR A 193 3.77 0.32 -17.11
CA TYR A 193 4.29 -0.75 -16.24
C TYR A 193 3.39 -1.97 -16.35
N GLU A 194 4.01 -3.15 -16.41
CA GLU A 194 3.31 -4.43 -16.34
C GLU A 194 4.21 -5.47 -15.65
N VAL A 195 3.60 -6.27 -14.79
CA VAL A 195 4.19 -7.49 -14.23
C VAL A 195 3.23 -8.64 -14.49
N VAL A 196 3.75 -9.76 -14.97
CA VAL A 196 2.95 -10.93 -15.36
C VAL A 196 3.37 -12.17 -14.57
N ALA A 197 2.41 -13.06 -14.35
CA ALA A 197 2.67 -14.37 -13.75
C ALA A 197 3.42 -15.29 -14.71
N GLU A 198 4.06 -16.32 -14.19
CA GLU A 198 4.69 -17.35 -15.00
C GLU A 198 3.66 -18.04 -15.91
N GLY A 199 3.99 -18.14 -17.19
CA GLY A 199 3.10 -18.73 -18.20
C GLY A 199 2.00 -17.81 -18.74
N VAL A 200 1.90 -16.57 -18.27
CA VAL A 200 0.99 -15.55 -18.80
C VAL A 200 1.73 -14.64 -19.78
N SER A 201 1.15 -14.41 -20.94
CA SER A 201 1.74 -13.51 -21.94
C SER A 201 1.63 -12.06 -21.50
N PRO A 202 2.71 -11.26 -21.60
CA PRO A 202 2.64 -9.81 -21.39
C PRO A 202 1.85 -9.15 -22.51
N GLU A 203 1.17 -8.05 -22.19
CA GLU A 203 0.40 -7.23 -23.14
C GLU A 203 1.00 -5.83 -23.31
N ILE A 204 2.04 -5.47 -22.55
CA ILE A 204 2.62 -4.13 -22.52
C ILE A 204 3.01 -3.62 -23.93
N ASP A 205 3.61 -4.47 -24.77
CA ASP A 205 4.05 -4.08 -26.12
C ASP A 205 2.86 -3.81 -27.05
N MET A 206 1.72 -4.46 -26.82
CA MET A 206 0.50 -4.29 -27.59
C MET A 206 -0.35 -3.11 -27.09
N LEU A 207 -0.10 -2.64 -25.88
CA LEU A 207 -0.87 -1.59 -25.22
C LEU A 207 -0.12 -0.24 -25.26
N GLN A 208 0.52 0.08 -26.39
CA GLN A 208 1.22 1.34 -26.61
C GLN A 208 0.40 2.27 -27.50
N GLN A 209 0.09 3.48 -27.02
CA GLN A 209 -0.66 4.51 -27.70
C GLN A 209 -2.00 4.03 -28.28
N ILE A 210 -2.68 3.15 -27.55
CA ILE A 210 -3.98 2.60 -27.97
C ILE A 210 -5.04 3.70 -27.94
N PRO A 211 -5.81 3.90 -29.03
CA PRO A 211 -6.92 4.83 -29.02
C PRO A 211 -7.97 4.47 -27.95
N THR A 212 -8.49 5.47 -27.25
CA THR A 212 -9.55 5.29 -26.25
C THR A 212 -10.94 5.15 -26.88
N ASN A 213 -11.08 5.47 -28.18
CA ASN A 213 -12.32 5.21 -28.93
C ASN A 213 -12.59 3.69 -28.97
N GLY A 214 -13.80 3.29 -28.60
CA GLY A 214 -14.16 1.89 -28.42
C GLY A 214 -14.03 1.41 -26.95
N MET A 215 -13.60 2.31 -26.05
CA MET A 215 -13.59 2.09 -24.59
C MET A 215 -14.27 3.25 -23.86
N GLU A 216 -15.36 3.76 -24.42
CA GLU A 216 -16.02 4.98 -23.92
C GLU A 216 -16.64 4.79 -22.53
N TRP A 217 -17.21 3.61 -22.28
CA TRP A 217 -17.75 3.31 -20.95
C TRP A 217 -16.64 3.24 -19.90
N TRP A 218 -15.54 2.58 -20.23
CA TRP A 218 -14.36 2.46 -19.38
C TRP A 218 -13.78 3.82 -19.04
N LEU A 219 -13.48 4.62 -20.04
CA LEU A 219 -12.97 5.97 -19.88
C LEU A 219 -13.89 6.81 -19.02
N LYS A 220 -15.22 6.73 -19.22
CA LYS A 220 -16.21 7.45 -18.41
C LYS A 220 -16.18 7.04 -16.94
N GLN A 221 -15.97 5.74 -16.61
CA GLN A 221 -15.83 5.30 -15.23
C GLN A 221 -14.55 5.89 -14.62
N MET A 222 -13.43 5.77 -15.32
CA MET A 222 -12.14 6.30 -14.84
C MET A 222 -12.20 7.80 -14.58
N LEU A 223 -12.71 8.59 -15.55
CA LEU A 223 -12.83 10.03 -15.40
C LEU A 223 -13.80 10.44 -14.27
N ALA A 224 -14.78 9.62 -13.97
CA ALA A 224 -15.67 9.82 -12.82
C ALA A 224 -15.03 9.42 -11.49
N GLY A 225 -13.77 8.96 -11.49
CA GLY A 225 -13.07 8.47 -10.30
C GLY A 225 -13.66 7.18 -9.73
N LYS A 226 -14.36 6.40 -10.56
CA LYS A 226 -15.02 5.15 -10.14
C LYS A 226 -14.15 3.95 -10.47
N PRO A 227 -13.93 3.03 -9.52
CA PRO A 227 -13.26 1.78 -9.81
C PRO A 227 -14.13 0.88 -10.69
N ILE A 228 -13.49 -0.04 -11.41
CA ILE A 228 -14.16 -1.11 -12.14
C ILE A 228 -13.78 -2.43 -11.46
N LEU A 229 -14.78 -3.14 -10.93
CA LEU A 229 -14.64 -4.45 -10.32
C LEU A 229 -15.53 -5.44 -11.10
N LEU A 230 -14.91 -6.37 -11.79
CA LEU A 230 -15.60 -7.42 -12.54
C LEU A 230 -15.25 -8.78 -11.94
N ASN A 231 -16.22 -9.45 -11.33
CA ASN A 231 -16.07 -10.84 -10.91
C ASN A 231 -16.09 -11.76 -12.12
N THR A 232 -16.83 -11.34 -13.15
CA THR A 232 -16.89 -11.96 -14.48
C THR A 232 -17.09 -10.89 -15.54
N LEU A 233 -16.77 -11.17 -16.80
CA LEU A 233 -17.04 -10.24 -17.90
C LEU A 233 -18.55 -9.96 -18.11
N SER A 234 -19.41 -10.85 -17.62
CA SER A 234 -20.86 -10.65 -17.66
C SER A 234 -21.36 -9.52 -16.75
N ASP A 235 -20.53 -9.04 -15.83
CA ASP A 235 -20.83 -7.90 -14.96
C ASP A 235 -20.77 -6.56 -15.73
N LEU A 236 -20.16 -6.55 -16.92
CA LEU A 236 -20.13 -5.38 -17.79
C LEU A 236 -21.53 -5.02 -18.28
N PRO A 237 -21.88 -3.73 -18.28
CA PRO A 237 -23.15 -3.29 -18.84
C PRO A 237 -23.14 -3.46 -20.37
N ARG A 238 -24.35 -3.60 -20.96
CA ARG A 238 -24.47 -3.80 -22.41
C ARG A 238 -23.83 -2.73 -23.28
N VAL A 239 -23.69 -1.51 -22.74
CA VAL A 239 -23.03 -0.40 -23.45
C VAL A 239 -21.50 -0.59 -23.55
N ALA A 240 -20.90 -1.44 -22.73
CA ALA A 240 -19.48 -1.76 -22.70
C ALA A 240 -19.16 -3.05 -23.49
N ARG A 241 -19.86 -3.27 -24.62
CA ARG A 241 -19.69 -4.48 -25.42
C ARG A 241 -18.29 -4.59 -26.03
N GLN A 242 -17.76 -3.49 -26.54
CA GLN A 242 -16.43 -3.47 -27.14
C GLN A 242 -15.35 -3.76 -26.12
N GLU A 243 -15.46 -3.16 -24.92
CA GLU A 243 -14.59 -3.47 -23.78
C GLU A 243 -14.65 -4.96 -23.42
N SER A 244 -15.85 -5.54 -23.38
CA SER A 244 -16.02 -6.97 -23.09
C SER A 244 -15.32 -7.85 -24.14
N GLU A 245 -15.38 -7.50 -25.42
CA GLU A 245 -14.72 -8.23 -26.50
C GLU A 245 -13.19 -8.12 -26.38
N ILE A 246 -12.65 -6.93 -26.06
CA ILE A 246 -11.21 -6.71 -25.83
C ILE A 246 -10.71 -7.54 -24.65
N LEU A 247 -11.40 -7.48 -23.51
CA LEU A 247 -11.02 -8.22 -22.31
C LEU A 247 -11.10 -9.75 -22.52
N ALA A 248 -12.09 -10.21 -23.29
CA ALA A 248 -12.22 -11.62 -23.65
C ALA A 248 -11.06 -12.13 -24.52
N MET A 249 -10.57 -11.31 -25.48
CA MET A 249 -9.40 -11.64 -26.29
C MET A 249 -8.12 -11.81 -25.47
N GLN A 250 -8.01 -11.10 -24.34
CA GLN A 250 -6.90 -11.22 -23.40
C GLN A 250 -7.08 -12.35 -22.37
N ASN A 251 -8.12 -13.19 -22.53
CA ASN A 251 -8.48 -14.29 -21.64
C ASN A 251 -8.80 -13.86 -20.19
N ILE A 252 -9.18 -12.60 -19.96
CA ILE A 252 -9.49 -12.10 -18.62
C ILE A 252 -10.77 -12.76 -18.11
N LYS A 253 -10.71 -13.28 -16.88
CA LYS A 253 -11.85 -13.87 -16.16
C LYS A 253 -12.46 -12.88 -15.17
N SER A 254 -11.59 -12.25 -14.39
CA SER A 254 -11.95 -11.25 -13.38
C SER A 254 -10.92 -10.13 -13.42
N LEU A 255 -11.33 -8.93 -13.08
CA LEU A 255 -10.40 -7.80 -12.97
C LEU A 255 -10.85 -6.79 -11.92
N MET A 256 -9.88 -6.04 -11.43
CA MET A 256 -10.12 -4.84 -10.62
C MET A 256 -9.22 -3.72 -11.14
N VAL A 257 -9.82 -2.54 -11.37
CA VAL A 257 -9.12 -1.36 -11.87
C VAL A 257 -9.49 -0.15 -11.03
N VAL A 258 -8.48 0.63 -10.66
CA VAL A 258 -8.62 1.83 -9.83
C VAL A 258 -7.98 3.01 -10.57
N PRO A 259 -8.69 4.17 -10.65
CA PRO A 259 -8.15 5.35 -11.31
C PRO A 259 -6.99 5.97 -10.52
N LEU A 260 -5.99 6.45 -11.23
CA LEU A 260 -4.87 7.24 -10.72
C LEU A 260 -5.12 8.72 -11.06
N ARG A 261 -5.09 9.59 -10.04
CA ARG A 261 -5.46 11.00 -10.22
C ARG A 261 -4.53 11.93 -9.42
N ASN A 262 -4.34 13.11 -9.94
CA ASN A 262 -3.81 14.24 -9.20
C ASN A 262 -4.94 15.23 -8.84
N THR A 263 -4.60 16.42 -8.33
CA THR A 263 -5.57 17.48 -7.99
C THR A 263 -6.35 18.01 -9.20
N GLU A 264 -5.82 17.84 -10.41
CA GLU A 264 -6.36 18.46 -11.63
C GLU A 264 -7.12 17.47 -12.50
N ARG A 265 -6.63 16.21 -12.61
CA ARG A 265 -7.19 15.22 -13.53
C ARG A 265 -6.93 13.77 -13.09
N VAL A 266 -7.71 12.86 -13.66
CA VAL A 266 -7.36 11.44 -13.74
C VAL A 266 -6.33 11.30 -14.86
N TRP A 267 -5.11 10.87 -14.54
CA TRP A 267 -4.05 10.74 -15.54
C TRP A 267 -3.81 9.30 -15.99
N GLY A 268 -4.41 8.33 -15.32
CA GLY A 268 -4.27 6.92 -15.64
C GLY A 268 -5.07 6.01 -14.73
N TYR A 269 -4.70 4.76 -14.71
CA TYR A 269 -5.27 3.75 -13.80
C TYR A 269 -4.27 2.62 -13.54
N ILE A 270 -4.46 1.93 -12.41
CA ILE A 270 -3.79 0.68 -12.08
C ILE A 270 -4.81 -0.45 -12.11
N GLY A 271 -4.42 -1.60 -12.65
CA GLY A 271 -5.29 -2.76 -12.77
C GLY A 271 -4.62 -4.06 -12.40
N ILE A 272 -5.44 -5.04 -12.01
CA ILE A 272 -5.09 -6.44 -11.87
C ILE A 272 -6.06 -7.31 -12.63
N ASP A 273 -5.53 -8.23 -13.44
CA ASP A 273 -6.28 -9.20 -14.22
C ASP A 273 -6.01 -10.61 -13.72
N LEU A 274 -7.08 -11.40 -13.61
CA LEU A 274 -7.02 -12.83 -13.39
C LEU A 274 -7.45 -13.55 -14.67
N VAL A 275 -6.55 -14.34 -15.23
CA VAL A 275 -6.75 -15.01 -16.53
C VAL A 275 -7.07 -16.49 -16.39
N ASP A 276 -6.75 -17.10 -15.25
CA ASP A 276 -6.90 -18.54 -14.98
C ASP A 276 -8.16 -18.90 -14.21
N ARG A 277 -8.73 -17.94 -13.45
CA ARG A 277 -9.88 -18.17 -12.58
C ARG A 277 -10.82 -16.98 -12.46
N TYR A 278 -12.03 -17.25 -11.98
CA TYR A 278 -12.96 -16.23 -11.49
C TYR A 278 -12.68 -15.90 -10.05
N TYR A 279 -12.84 -14.63 -9.68
CA TYR A 279 -12.64 -14.13 -8.34
C TYR A 279 -13.74 -13.14 -7.97
N LYS A 280 -14.29 -13.29 -6.76
CA LYS A 280 -15.29 -12.38 -6.24
C LYS A 280 -14.60 -11.29 -5.40
N TRP A 281 -14.45 -10.13 -5.99
CA TRP A 281 -13.86 -8.97 -5.34
C TRP A 281 -14.67 -8.54 -4.12
N THR A 282 -13.99 -8.38 -2.97
CA THR A 282 -14.58 -7.87 -1.75
C THR A 282 -14.34 -6.37 -1.61
N ASN A 283 -15.09 -5.72 -0.72
CA ASN A 283 -14.82 -4.33 -0.38
C ASN A 283 -13.42 -4.14 0.24
N GLU A 284 -12.94 -5.12 0.98
CA GLU A 284 -11.60 -5.13 1.58
C GLU A 284 -10.51 -5.20 0.51
N ASP A 285 -10.67 -6.02 -0.52
CA ASP A 285 -9.75 -6.08 -1.66
C ASP A 285 -9.66 -4.71 -2.33
N TYR A 286 -10.79 -4.09 -2.58
CA TYR A 286 -10.85 -2.76 -3.19
C TYR A 286 -10.17 -1.70 -2.31
N GLN A 287 -10.50 -1.65 -1.02
CA GLN A 287 -9.91 -0.66 -0.10
C GLN A 287 -8.39 -0.79 -0.04
N TRP A 288 -7.89 -2.02 0.05
CA TRP A 288 -6.46 -2.29 0.06
C TRP A 288 -5.79 -1.87 -1.26
N PHE A 289 -6.36 -2.29 -2.40
CA PHE A 289 -5.81 -1.98 -3.72
C PHE A 289 -5.87 -0.47 -4.02
N SER A 290 -6.94 0.19 -3.60
CA SER A 290 -7.09 1.65 -3.72
C SER A 290 -6.02 2.40 -2.89
N SER A 291 -5.76 1.96 -1.65
CA SER A 291 -4.71 2.56 -0.82
C SER A 291 -3.32 2.39 -1.45
N LEU A 292 -3.06 1.24 -2.06
CA LEU A 292 -1.82 1.01 -2.79
C LEU A 292 -1.73 1.88 -4.06
N ALA A 293 -2.83 2.02 -4.78
CA ALA A 293 -2.93 2.90 -5.94
C ALA A 293 -2.61 4.36 -5.56
N ASP A 294 -3.10 4.83 -4.42
CA ASP A 294 -2.80 6.17 -3.91
C ASP A 294 -1.29 6.35 -3.62
N ILE A 295 -0.64 5.36 -3.05
CA ILE A 295 0.81 5.38 -2.80
C ILE A 295 1.59 5.43 -4.11
N ILE A 296 1.26 4.56 -5.07
CA ILE A 296 1.90 4.53 -6.40
C ILE A 296 1.67 5.86 -7.12
N ASN A 297 0.46 6.39 -7.05
CA ASN A 297 0.09 7.68 -7.61
C ASN A 297 0.98 8.82 -7.10
N ILE A 298 1.19 8.89 -5.79
CA ILE A 298 2.08 9.86 -5.18
C ILE A 298 3.52 9.65 -5.69
N CYS A 299 4.02 8.43 -5.72
CA CYS A 299 5.36 8.11 -6.20
C CYS A 299 5.57 8.59 -7.65
N LEU A 300 4.64 8.30 -8.53
CA LEU A 300 4.74 8.68 -9.96
C LEU A 300 4.64 10.18 -10.19
N LEU A 301 3.74 10.86 -9.49
CA LEU A 301 3.54 12.30 -9.67
C LEU A 301 4.73 13.15 -9.18
N TYR A 302 5.39 12.72 -8.11
CA TYR A 302 6.48 13.49 -7.52
C TYR A 302 7.87 13.19 -8.08
N THR A 303 8.00 12.12 -8.88
CA THR A 303 9.27 11.71 -9.47
C THR A 303 9.35 11.95 -10.97
N SER A 304 8.23 12.21 -11.65
CA SER A 304 8.25 12.70 -13.02
C SER A 304 8.91 14.08 -13.05
N PRO A 305 9.93 14.30 -13.89
CA PRO A 305 10.47 15.64 -14.06
C PRO A 305 9.34 16.56 -14.52
N SER A 306 9.14 17.68 -13.80
CA SER A 306 8.24 18.73 -14.27
C SER A 306 8.63 19.14 -15.68
N PRO A 307 7.67 19.33 -16.59
CA PRO A 307 7.94 19.81 -17.94
C PRO A 307 8.60 21.18 -17.96
#